data_20e6bee568436f556ecfab10ae901be4
#
_entry.id   20e6bee568436f556ecfab10ae901be4
#
_cell.length_a   1.000
_cell.length_b   1.000
_cell.length_c   1.000
_cell.angle_alpha   90.00
_cell.angle_beta   90.00
_cell.angle_gamma   90.00
#
_symmetry.space_group_name_H-M   'P 1'
#
loop_
_entity.id
_entity.type
_entity.pdbx_description
1 polymer ?
#
loop_
_entity_poly.entity_id
_entity_poly.type
_entity_poly.pdbx_seq_one_letter_code
_entity_poly.pdbx_strand_id
1 'polypeptide(L)'
;VKDVTDFLQSYAVESKQVSVEIINPSKENIAKKLSEIGIRGYPIRTSSADSASITNVYSAIKIDYLGKSETIPFVLNISRLEFDLTRKIKSLIEEKENPVQVVCASSFANGYSLAFQYLEAEGFSVIQTSLPSEKNSSVDISFDELSDIPLIIFGSDKFTKTDCKILEKFILNGGKVFIASQPYSIDFEDNWSVKQNESNQLFERLMFTFGIYFKQTLTCDISNLRITMTSNSDVNGNKKSAHTEYINYPLWISLRAQENALSGLSLFWPCAFDIDNEVAEIERLKTTTLLFTSNRSWQIPRTENFITNPFAVPKSAESEEEYSTFAVCASTTKENEKDPSLILFADQYAFSDSLLSYNSNSIFDVDSRSLDFLCNGIFMLNGEDELLSLKTKTTFNTTLYKISNENIRNAAIKTLFTTCVLPIFINLTIGFVFFLKRRRFNK
;
A
#
# COMPACT_ATOMS: atom_id res chain seq x y z
N VAL A 1 -23.79 6.10 7.20
CA VAL A 1 -24.66 6.95 6.36
C VAL A 1 -24.61 8.38 6.83
N LYS A 2 -24.86 8.68 8.12
CA LYS A 2 -24.85 10.06 8.63
C LYS A 2 -23.52 10.77 8.34
N ASP A 3 -22.41 10.14 8.69
CA ASP A 3 -21.08 10.74 8.54
C ASP A 3 -20.75 11.01 7.05
N VAL A 4 -21.16 10.13 6.13
CA VAL A 4 -21.03 10.37 4.67
C VAL A 4 -21.88 11.55 4.24
N THR A 5 -23.11 11.67 4.76
CA THR A 5 -23.99 12.79 4.47
C THR A 5 -23.40 14.12 4.94
N ASP A 6 -22.91 14.15 6.18
CA ASP A 6 -22.32 15.35 6.79
C ASP A 6 -21.04 15.76 6.01
N PHE A 7 -20.24 14.78 5.58
CA PHE A 7 -19.08 15.02 4.74
C PHE A 7 -19.46 15.62 3.37
N LEU A 8 -20.43 15.02 2.66
CA LEU A 8 -20.87 15.51 1.35
C LEU A 8 -21.47 16.92 1.43
N GLN A 9 -22.20 17.23 2.48
CA GLN A 9 -22.72 18.58 2.70
C GLN A 9 -21.59 19.58 2.94
N SER A 10 -20.57 19.22 3.71
CA SER A 10 -19.37 20.06 3.90
C SER A 10 -18.62 20.25 2.59
N TYR A 11 -18.45 19.19 1.79
CA TYR A 11 -17.81 19.25 0.48
C TYR A 11 -18.55 20.19 -0.48
N ALA A 12 -19.89 20.17 -0.48
CA ALA A 12 -20.72 21.06 -1.31
C ALA A 12 -20.64 22.54 -0.89
N VAL A 13 -20.31 22.84 0.37
CA VAL A 13 -20.14 24.22 0.83
C VAL A 13 -18.89 24.87 0.23
N GLU A 14 -17.85 24.10 -0.05
CA GLU A 14 -16.58 24.59 -0.62
C GLU A 14 -16.72 25.07 -2.07
N SER A 15 -17.74 24.58 -2.82
CA SER A 15 -17.97 24.98 -4.21
C SER A 15 -19.45 25.19 -4.53
N LYS A 16 -19.78 26.38 -5.06
CA LYS A 16 -21.13 26.67 -5.55
C LYS A 16 -21.54 25.83 -6.78
N GLN A 17 -20.62 25.14 -7.41
CA GLN A 17 -20.86 24.30 -8.57
C GLN A 17 -21.24 22.87 -8.20
N VAL A 18 -21.09 22.49 -6.93
CA VAL A 18 -21.43 21.17 -6.42
C VAL A 18 -22.76 21.23 -5.68
N SER A 19 -23.69 20.38 -6.07
CA SER A 19 -24.97 20.19 -5.36
C SER A 19 -25.09 18.74 -4.87
N VAL A 20 -25.59 18.53 -3.68
CA VAL A 20 -25.76 17.20 -3.08
C VAL A 20 -27.25 16.95 -2.84
N GLU A 21 -27.76 15.85 -3.41
CA GLU A 21 -29.09 15.33 -3.17
C GLU A 21 -29.01 13.98 -2.46
N ILE A 22 -29.79 13.81 -1.40
CA ILE A 22 -29.81 12.57 -0.60
C ILE A 22 -31.09 11.80 -0.91
N ILE A 23 -30.91 10.63 -1.51
CA ILE A 23 -32.00 9.77 -1.96
C ILE A 23 -32.14 8.57 -1.05
N ASN A 24 -33.36 8.27 -0.60
CA ASN A 24 -33.63 7.04 0.17
C ASN A 24 -34.27 5.98 -0.74
N PRO A 25 -33.51 4.94 -1.16
CA PRO A 25 -33.99 3.94 -2.11
C PRO A 25 -35.24 3.18 -1.67
N SER A 26 -35.38 2.95 -0.38
CA SER A 26 -36.54 2.23 0.18
C SER A 26 -37.83 3.04 0.17
N LYS A 27 -37.72 4.36 0.31
CA LYS A 27 -38.90 5.28 0.27
C LYS A 27 -39.35 5.55 -1.16
N GLU A 28 -38.41 5.60 -2.10
CA GLU A 28 -38.68 6.00 -3.47
C GLU A 28 -38.89 4.81 -4.42
N ASN A 29 -38.78 3.58 -3.91
CA ASN A 29 -38.95 2.33 -4.65
C ASN A 29 -38.08 2.22 -5.92
N ILE A 30 -36.85 2.77 -5.85
CA ILE A 30 -35.91 2.86 -6.98
C ILE A 30 -34.80 1.81 -6.94
N ALA A 31 -34.86 0.86 -6.00
CA ALA A 31 -33.82 -0.16 -5.81
C ALA A 31 -33.48 -0.94 -7.10
N LYS A 32 -34.49 -1.19 -7.96
CA LYS A 32 -34.27 -1.82 -9.26
C LYS A 32 -33.47 -0.94 -10.22
N LYS A 33 -33.81 0.35 -10.31
CA LYS A 33 -33.05 1.30 -11.16
C LYS A 33 -31.62 1.48 -10.67
N LEU A 34 -31.39 1.43 -9.35
CA LEU A 34 -30.04 1.51 -8.78
C LEU A 34 -29.20 0.28 -9.15
N SER A 35 -29.80 -0.91 -9.17
CA SER A 35 -29.08 -2.12 -9.58
C SER A 35 -28.66 -2.10 -11.06
N GLU A 36 -29.42 -1.43 -11.92
CA GLU A 36 -29.11 -1.27 -13.35
C GLU A 36 -27.88 -0.38 -13.59
N ILE A 37 -27.58 0.53 -12.66
CA ILE A 37 -26.39 1.40 -12.68
C ILE A 37 -25.27 0.91 -11.76
N GLY A 38 -25.32 -0.37 -11.33
CA GLY A 38 -24.27 -0.99 -10.52
C GLY A 38 -24.35 -0.73 -9.01
N ILE A 39 -25.36 0.02 -8.54
CA ILE A 39 -25.54 0.29 -7.11
C ILE A 39 -26.39 -0.82 -6.49
N ARG A 40 -25.80 -1.60 -5.57
CA ARG A 40 -26.46 -2.70 -4.87
C ARG A 40 -26.58 -2.40 -3.39
N GLY A 41 -27.68 -2.87 -2.77
CA GLY A 41 -27.80 -2.85 -1.32
C GLY A 41 -27.03 -3.99 -0.68
N TYR A 42 -26.31 -3.66 0.40
CA TYR A 42 -25.60 -4.66 1.19
C TYR A 42 -26.48 -5.15 2.33
N PRO A 43 -26.71 -6.49 2.44
CA PRO A 43 -27.53 -7.03 3.50
C PRO A 43 -26.78 -6.99 4.84
N ILE A 44 -27.27 -6.19 5.77
CA ILE A 44 -26.80 -6.15 7.15
C ILE A 44 -27.75 -6.94 8.03
N ARG A 45 -27.22 -7.95 8.71
CA ARG A 45 -27.97 -8.72 9.70
C ARG A 45 -27.89 -8.04 11.04
N THR A 46 -29.01 -7.53 11.51
CA THR A 46 -29.16 -7.03 12.88
C THR A 46 -29.87 -8.09 13.71
N SER A 47 -29.23 -8.52 14.81
CA SER A 47 -29.86 -9.38 15.80
C SER A 47 -30.08 -8.61 17.09
N SER A 48 -31.32 -8.57 17.55
CA SER A 48 -31.67 -8.17 18.91
C SER A 48 -32.04 -9.42 19.71
N ALA A 49 -32.24 -9.29 21.03
CA ALA A 49 -32.52 -10.42 21.91
C ALA A 49 -33.73 -11.28 21.42
N ASP A 50 -34.68 -10.67 20.72
CA ASP A 50 -35.96 -11.32 20.33
C ASP A 50 -36.19 -11.41 18.81
N SER A 51 -35.31 -10.87 17.95
CA SER A 51 -35.49 -10.88 16.50
C SER A 51 -34.18 -10.73 15.71
N ALA A 52 -34.11 -11.46 14.60
CA ALA A 52 -33.08 -11.23 13.59
C ALA A 52 -33.73 -10.65 12.34
N SER A 53 -33.25 -9.49 11.89
CA SER A 53 -33.71 -8.89 10.64
C SER A 53 -32.52 -8.67 9.69
N ILE A 54 -32.79 -8.83 8.39
CA ILE A 54 -31.85 -8.49 7.33
C ILE A 54 -32.36 -7.21 6.67
N THR A 55 -31.53 -6.16 6.72
CA THR A 55 -31.85 -4.87 6.09
C THR A 55 -30.81 -4.56 5.04
N ASN A 56 -31.22 -4.22 3.83
CA ASN A 56 -30.31 -3.75 2.79
C ASN A 56 -29.92 -2.30 3.06
N VAL A 57 -28.64 -2.06 3.23
CA VAL A 57 -28.07 -0.73 3.41
C VAL A 57 -27.43 -0.28 2.12
N TYR A 58 -27.72 0.96 1.73
CA TYR A 58 -27.12 1.62 0.58
C TYR A 58 -26.18 2.72 1.08
N SER A 59 -24.97 2.77 0.56
CA SER A 59 -23.96 3.81 0.86
C SER A 59 -23.19 4.12 -0.41
N ALA A 60 -23.91 4.40 -1.49
CA ALA A 60 -23.36 4.72 -2.81
C ALA A 60 -23.45 6.21 -3.09
N ILE A 61 -22.54 6.70 -3.93
CA ILE A 61 -22.56 8.07 -4.42
C ILE A 61 -22.55 8.01 -5.95
N LYS A 62 -23.51 8.70 -6.58
CA LYS A 62 -23.53 8.94 -8.01
C LYS A 62 -23.12 10.37 -8.27
N ILE A 63 -22.23 10.59 -9.20
CA ILE A 63 -21.72 11.90 -9.59
C ILE A 63 -22.15 12.12 -11.03
N ASP A 64 -22.90 13.19 -11.30
CA ASP A 64 -23.38 13.56 -12.63
C ASP A 64 -22.74 14.88 -13.07
N TYR A 65 -22.20 14.93 -14.27
CA TYR A 65 -21.63 16.13 -14.88
C TYR A 65 -21.86 16.15 -16.38
N LEU A 66 -22.57 17.19 -16.89
CA LEU A 66 -22.86 17.42 -18.29
C LEU A 66 -23.35 16.18 -19.08
N GLY A 67 -24.22 15.37 -18.46
CA GLY A 67 -24.78 14.17 -19.06
C GLY A 67 -23.93 12.90 -18.92
N LYS A 68 -22.76 13.02 -18.34
CA LYS A 68 -21.91 11.88 -17.95
C LYS A 68 -22.12 11.57 -16.47
N SER A 69 -21.86 10.32 -16.09
CA SER A 69 -21.98 9.93 -14.69
C SER A 69 -20.90 8.93 -14.27
N GLU A 70 -20.42 9.09 -13.06
CA GLU A 70 -19.55 8.16 -12.36
C GLU A 70 -20.21 7.70 -11.06
N THR A 71 -19.83 6.54 -10.58
CA THR A 71 -20.44 5.96 -9.39
C THR A 71 -19.38 5.44 -8.44
N ILE A 72 -19.53 5.77 -7.15
CA ILE A 72 -18.85 5.08 -6.05
C ILE A 72 -19.89 4.10 -5.48
N PRO A 73 -19.77 2.79 -5.78
CA PRO A 73 -20.87 1.86 -5.54
C PRO A 73 -21.12 1.58 -4.05
N PHE A 74 -20.09 1.76 -3.22
CA PHE A 74 -20.21 1.63 -1.77
C PHE A 74 -19.10 2.40 -1.04
N VAL A 75 -19.49 3.26 -0.12
CA VAL A 75 -18.55 4.01 0.73
C VAL A 75 -18.36 3.27 2.04
N LEU A 76 -17.21 2.64 2.23
CA LEU A 76 -16.81 1.96 3.46
C LEU A 76 -16.10 2.89 4.44
N ASN A 77 -15.22 3.72 3.91
CA ASN A 77 -14.33 4.57 4.69
C ASN A 77 -14.42 6.03 4.25
N ILE A 78 -14.76 6.90 5.19
CA ILE A 78 -14.86 8.35 4.94
C ILE A 78 -13.50 8.99 4.73
N SER A 79 -12.44 8.45 5.34
CA SER A 79 -11.11 9.03 5.23
C SER A 79 -10.57 9.07 3.79
N ARG A 80 -11.06 8.18 2.93
CA ARG A 80 -10.71 8.12 1.51
C ARG A 80 -11.69 8.87 0.61
N LEU A 81 -12.85 9.27 1.14
CA LEU A 81 -13.96 9.78 0.33
C LEU A 81 -13.61 11.08 -0.41
N GLU A 82 -12.81 11.97 0.17
CA GLU A 82 -12.34 13.20 -0.49
C GLU A 82 -11.52 12.88 -1.74
N PHE A 83 -10.62 11.94 -1.62
CA PHE A 83 -9.81 11.46 -2.75
C PHE A 83 -10.67 10.83 -3.84
N ASP A 84 -11.55 9.90 -3.48
CA ASP A 84 -12.40 9.18 -4.44
C ASP A 84 -13.34 10.13 -5.19
N LEU A 85 -13.95 11.09 -4.50
CA LEU A 85 -14.79 12.12 -5.11
C LEU A 85 -14.00 13.02 -6.05
N THR A 86 -12.89 13.58 -5.58
CA THR A 86 -12.06 14.50 -6.37
C THR A 86 -11.57 13.83 -7.65
N ARG A 87 -11.11 12.57 -7.54
CA ARG A 87 -10.65 11.79 -8.69
C ARG A 87 -11.77 11.53 -9.70
N LYS A 88 -12.96 11.10 -9.23
CA LYS A 88 -14.11 10.85 -10.11
C LYS A 88 -14.61 12.13 -10.77
N ILE A 89 -14.62 13.25 -10.07
CA ILE A 89 -14.97 14.55 -10.63
C ILE A 89 -13.93 14.96 -11.68
N LYS A 90 -12.63 14.82 -11.39
CA LYS A 90 -11.54 15.11 -12.33
C LYS A 90 -11.68 14.29 -13.62
N SER A 91 -11.93 12.99 -13.50
CA SER A 91 -12.15 12.08 -14.63
C SER A 91 -13.34 12.52 -15.51
N LEU A 92 -14.46 12.95 -14.90
CA LEU A 92 -15.62 13.44 -15.62
C LEU A 92 -15.36 14.76 -16.37
N ILE A 93 -14.52 15.64 -15.81
CA ILE A 93 -14.21 16.96 -16.38
C ILE A 93 -13.18 16.86 -17.50
N GLU A 94 -12.10 16.12 -17.26
CA GLU A 94 -10.95 16.07 -18.18
C GLU A 94 -11.19 15.15 -19.38
N GLU A 95 -12.16 14.24 -19.30
CA GLU A 95 -12.46 13.21 -20.32
C GLU A 95 -11.22 12.37 -20.70
N LYS A 96 -10.24 12.35 -19.83
CA LYS A 96 -8.94 11.77 -20.10
C LYS A 96 -8.92 10.34 -19.57
N GLU A 97 -8.67 9.41 -20.46
CA GLU A 97 -8.24 8.08 -20.05
C GLU A 97 -6.90 8.21 -19.32
N ASN A 98 -6.71 7.45 -18.26
CA ASN A 98 -5.43 7.34 -17.55
C ASN A 98 -4.77 6.01 -17.94
N PRO A 99 -4.17 5.90 -19.14
CA PRO A 99 -3.57 4.67 -19.58
C PRO A 99 -2.31 4.35 -18.75
N VAL A 100 -2.09 3.08 -18.50
CA VAL A 100 -0.87 2.54 -17.88
C VAL A 100 -0.48 1.26 -18.61
N GLN A 101 0.79 1.16 -18.99
CA GLN A 101 1.33 -0.05 -19.59
C GLN A 101 1.76 -1.01 -18.49
N VAL A 102 1.58 -2.31 -18.71
CA VAL A 102 2.05 -3.34 -17.78
C VAL A 102 2.78 -4.44 -18.53
N VAL A 103 4.00 -4.73 -18.06
CA VAL A 103 4.85 -5.83 -18.53
C VAL A 103 5.07 -6.82 -17.39
N CYS A 104 4.82 -8.11 -17.64
CA CYS A 104 5.11 -9.19 -16.72
C CYS A 104 6.41 -9.92 -17.16
N ALA A 105 7.54 -9.46 -16.63
CA ALA A 105 8.87 -10.03 -16.89
C ALA A 105 9.32 -11.04 -15.81
N SER A 106 8.41 -11.42 -14.92
CA SER A 106 8.63 -12.45 -13.90
C SER A 106 8.35 -13.84 -14.45
N SER A 107 9.15 -14.81 -14.05
CA SER A 107 8.90 -16.24 -14.26
C SER A 107 7.95 -16.83 -13.20
N PHE A 108 7.53 -16.05 -12.21
CA PHE A 108 6.62 -16.48 -11.14
C PHE A 108 5.27 -16.86 -11.72
N ALA A 109 4.86 -18.12 -11.51
CA ALA A 109 3.67 -18.71 -12.14
C ALA A 109 2.34 -18.10 -11.72
N ASN A 110 2.30 -17.48 -10.53
CA ASN A 110 1.10 -16.83 -9.99
C ASN A 110 1.07 -15.38 -10.45
N GLY A 111 0.21 -15.09 -11.42
CA GLY A 111 0.13 -13.81 -12.10
C GLY A 111 -0.17 -12.61 -11.20
N TYR A 112 -0.44 -11.51 -11.84
CA TYR A 112 -0.71 -10.21 -11.22
C TYR A 112 -2.13 -9.71 -11.58
N SER A 113 -3.08 -10.65 -11.77
CA SER A 113 -4.44 -10.34 -12.22
C SER A 113 -5.18 -9.44 -11.26
N LEU A 114 -4.96 -9.61 -9.95
CA LEU A 114 -5.56 -8.74 -8.93
C LEU A 114 -5.00 -7.32 -9.01
N ALA A 115 -3.71 -7.16 -9.32
CA ALA A 115 -3.11 -5.85 -9.52
C ALA A 115 -3.75 -5.13 -10.72
N PHE A 116 -3.99 -5.85 -11.83
CA PHE A 116 -4.67 -5.27 -13.00
C PHE A 116 -6.10 -4.85 -12.68
N GLN A 117 -6.88 -5.75 -12.07
CA GLN A 117 -8.26 -5.43 -11.66
C GLN A 117 -8.32 -4.25 -10.68
N TYR A 118 -7.34 -4.15 -9.79
CA TYR A 118 -7.27 -3.03 -8.86
C TYR A 118 -6.95 -1.72 -9.57
N LEU A 119 -5.99 -1.71 -10.50
CA LEU A 119 -5.68 -0.53 -11.32
C LEU A 119 -6.90 -0.07 -12.12
N GLU A 120 -7.64 -1.01 -12.74
CA GLU A 120 -8.88 -0.71 -13.47
C GLU A 120 -9.96 -0.15 -12.53
N ALA A 121 -10.13 -0.73 -11.34
CA ALA A 121 -11.07 -0.23 -10.34
C ALA A 121 -10.70 1.17 -9.83
N GLU A 122 -9.39 1.46 -9.77
CA GLU A 122 -8.85 2.79 -9.49
C GLU A 122 -8.95 3.74 -10.71
N GLY A 123 -9.49 3.33 -11.85
CA GLY A 123 -9.77 4.15 -13.04
C GLY A 123 -8.59 4.33 -13.98
N PHE A 124 -7.61 3.42 -13.92
CA PHE A 124 -6.58 3.33 -14.96
C PHE A 124 -7.06 2.44 -16.11
N SER A 125 -6.67 2.79 -17.33
CA SER A 125 -6.85 1.93 -18.51
C SER A 125 -5.59 1.08 -18.69
N VAL A 126 -5.66 -0.21 -18.32
CA VAL A 126 -4.51 -1.11 -18.31
C VAL A 126 -4.23 -1.66 -19.70
N ILE A 127 -3.05 -1.36 -20.24
CA ILE A 127 -2.55 -1.85 -21.52
C ILE A 127 -1.47 -2.88 -21.26
N GLN A 128 -1.74 -4.14 -21.53
CA GLN A 128 -0.73 -5.18 -21.45
C GLN A 128 0.22 -5.06 -22.64
N THR A 129 1.49 -4.87 -22.36
CA THR A 129 2.57 -4.76 -23.35
C THR A 129 3.62 -5.83 -23.12
N SER A 130 4.47 -6.08 -24.10
CA SER A 130 5.54 -7.08 -24.01
C SER A 130 6.91 -6.43 -23.89
N LEU A 131 7.92 -7.24 -23.51
CA LEU A 131 9.31 -6.87 -23.70
C LEU A 131 9.61 -6.79 -25.20
N PRO A 132 10.47 -5.85 -25.66
CA PRO A 132 10.86 -5.75 -27.05
C PRO A 132 11.42 -7.04 -27.64
N SER A 133 12.13 -7.84 -26.83
CA SER A 133 12.67 -9.15 -27.21
C SER A 133 11.61 -10.25 -27.34
N GLU A 134 10.46 -10.11 -26.71
CA GLU A 134 9.36 -11.08 -26.74
C GLU A 134 8.33 -10.80 -27.86
N LYS A 135 8.50 -9.69 -28.59
CA LYS A 135 7.57 -9.29 -29.66
C LYS A 135 7.58 -10.32 -30.81
N ASN A 136 6.54 -11.14 -30.86
CA ASN A 136 6.43 -12.23 -31.84
C ASN A 136 5.54 -11.92 -33.04
N SER A 137 4.72 -10.89 -33.00
CA SER A 137 3.79 -10.53 -34.08
C SER A 137 3.64 -9.02 -34.22
N SER A 138 3.09 -8.59 -35.36
CA SER A 138 2.75 -7.16 -35.60
C SER A 138 1.55 -6.68 -34.76
N VAL A 139 0.91 -7.59 -34.02
CA VAL A 139 -0.24 -7.29 -33.15
C VAL A 139 0.22 -7.02 -31.71
N ASP A 140 1.36 -7.61 -31.32
CA ASP A 140 1.91 -7.41 -29.99
C ASP A 140 2.55 -6.02 -29.90
N ILE A 141 2.09 -5.21 -28.95
CA ILE A 141 2.64 -3.88 -28.68
C ILE A 141 3.76 -4.01 -27.67
N SER A 142 4.93 -3.52 -28.01
CA SER A 142 6.06 -3.43 -27.09
C SER A 142 6.00 -2.13 -26.31
N PHE A 143 6.51 -2.11 -25.08
CA PHE A 143 6.40 -0.94 -24.20
C PHE A 143 7.07 0.32 -24.76
N ASP A 144 8.11 0.19 -25.56
CA ASP A 144 8.83 1.32 -26.18
C ASP A 144 8.05 2.02 -27.30
N GLU A 145 6.98 1.40 -27.79
CA GLU A 145 6.08 1.99 -28.78
C GLU A 145 5.10 3.01 -28.19
N LEU A 146 4.93 3.00 -26.86
CA LEU A 146 4.01 3.85 -26.10
C LEU A 146 4.77 4.72 -25.08
N SER A 147 5.75 5.48 -25.54
CA SER A 147 6.71 6.20 -24.69
C SER A 147 6.10 7.23 -23.73
N ASP A 148 4.93 7.77 -24.06
CA ASP A 148 4.26 8.79 -23.24
C ASP A 148 3.37 8.21 -22.14
N ILE A 149 3.20 6.88 -22.12
CA ILE A 149 2.34 6.18 -21.17
C ILE A 149 3.21 5.57 -20.05
N PRO A 150 2.90 5.80 -18.77
CA PRO A 150 3.63 5.20 -17.68
C PRO A 150 3.67 3.67 -17.77
N LEU A 151 4.81 3.09 -17.45
CA LEU A 151 5.09 1.67 -17.56
C LEU A 151 5.24 1.05 -16.17
N ILE A 152 4.57 -0.06 -15.93
CA ILE A 152 4.77 -0.93 -14.76
C ILE A 152 5.46 -2.20 -15.23
N ILE A 153 6.53 -2.61 -14.54
CA ILE A 153 7.23 -3.86 -14.80
C ILE A 153 7.22 -4.72 -13.54
N PHE A 154 6.73 -5.95 -13.64
CA PHE A 154 6.79 -6.95 -12.60
C PHE A 154 7.86 -8.00 -12.91
N GLY A 155 8.91 -8.05 -12.08
CA GLY A 155 10.03 -8.97 -12.21
C GLY A 155 11.06 -8.56 -13.26
N SER A 156 12.14 -9.35 -13.32
CA SER A 156 13.28 -9.14 -14.25
C SER A 156 13.81 -10.44 -14.83
N ASP A 157 13.14 -11.56 -14.60
CA ASP A 157 13.66 -12.90 -14.93
C ASP A 157 13.77 -13.16 -16.43
N LYS A 158 13.13 -12.34 -17.27
CA LYS A 158 13.08 -12.48 -18.72
C LYS A 158 13.86 -11.43 -19.49
N PHE A 159 14.51 -10.47 -18.82
CA PHE A 159 15.23 -9.41 -19.50
C PHE A 159 16.40 -9.92 -20.35
N THR A 160 16.48 -9.39 -21.57
CA THR A 160 17.65 -9.54 -22.43
C THR A 160 18.50 -8.26 -22.42
N LYS A 161 19.70 -8.32 -22.97
CA LYS A 161 20.56 -7.13 -23.17
C LYS A 161 19.87 -6.05 -24.00
N THR A 162 19.02 -6.45 -24.95
CA THR A 162 18.28 -5.52 -25.81
C THR A 162 17.20 -4.79 -25.00
N ASP A 163 16.44 -5.53 -24.19
CA ASP A 163 15.39 -4.94 -23.33
C ASP A 163 15.97 -3.95 -22.33
N CYS A 164 17.08 -4.31 -21.68
CA CYS A 164 17.76 -3.41 -20.74
C CYS A 164 18.20 -2.09 -21.42
N LYS A 165 18.80 -2.17 -22.63
CA LYS A 165 19.22 -0.98 -23.37
C LYS A 165 18.05 -0.11 -23.82
N ILE A 166 16.93 -0.72 -24.22
CA ILE A 166 15.73 0.00 -24.62
C ILE A 166 15.10 0.66 -23.39
N LEU A 167 15.00 -0.06 -22.28
CA LEU A 167 14.45 0.45 -21.03
C LEU A 167 15.30 1.60 -20.45
N GLU A 168 16.63 1.47 -20.48
CA GLU A 168 17.55 2.55 -20.12
C GLU A 168 17.26 3.82 -20.93
N LYS A 169 17.22 3.70 -22.26
CA LYS A 169 16.90 4.83 -23.14
C LYS A 169 15.51 5.40 -22.89
N PHE A 170 14.53 4.53 -22.65
CA PHE A 170 13.16 4.93 -22.35
C PHE A 170 13.12 5.84 -21.11
N ILE A 171 13.77 5.45 -20.02
CA ILE A 171 13.84 6.22 -18.79
C ILE A 171 14.65 7.51 -18.98
N LEU A 172 15.81 7.43 -19.65
CA LEU A 172 16.65 8.60 -19.91
C LEU A 172 15.99 9.62 -20.84
N ASN A 173 15.08 9.21 -21.71
CA ASN A 173 14.33 10.10 -22.59
C ASN A 173 13.06 10.71 -21.94
N GLY A 174 12.77 10.41 -20.68
CA GLY A 174 11.63 10.96 -19.95
C GLY A 174 10.46 9.98 -19.78
N GLY A 175 10.63 8.74 -20.22
CA GLY A 175 9.67 7.68 -19.94
C GLY A 175 9.56 7.44 -18.44
N LYS A 176 8.35 7.13 -17.98
CA LYS A 176 7.99 6.99 -16.56
C LYS A 176 7.78 5.53 -16.22
N VAL A 177 8.55 4.99 -15.28
CA VAL A 177 8.58 3.56 -15.01
C VAL A 177 8.48 3.25 -13.51
N PHE A 178 7.57 2.34 -13.18
CA PHE A 178 7.53 1.68 -11.88
C PHE A 178 8.01 0.24 -12.05
N ILE A 179 9.11 -0.13 -11.41
CA ILE A 179 9.66 -1.48 -11.45
C ILE A 179 9.51 -2.13 -10.08
N ALA A 180 8.80 -3.25 -10.05
CA ALA A 180 8.72 -4.14 -8.90
C ALA A 180 9.58 -5.37 -9.17
N SER A 181 10.83 -5.36 -8.73
CA SER A 181 11.77 -6.46 -8.98
C SER A 181 12.98 -6.44 -8.06
N GLN A 182 13.53 -7.62 -7.81
CA GLN A 182 14.83 -7.85 -7.19
C GLN A 182 15.71 -8.68 -8.15
N PRO A 183 17.06 -8.69 -7.97
CA PRO A 183 17.97 -9.36 -8.88
C PRO A 183 18.09 -10.88 -8.61
N TYR A 184 16.99 -11.52 -8.25
CA TYR A 184 16.87 -12.97 -8.05
C TYR A 184 15.42 -13.41 -8.00
N SER A 185 15.18 -14.69 -8.13
CA SER A 185 13.87 -15.32 -7.93
C SER A 185 13.95 -16.39 -6.84
N ILE A 186 12.79 -16.82 -6.36
CA ILE A 186 12.62 -17.89 -5.38
C ILE A 186 12.02 -19.10 -6.09
N ASP A 187 12.70 -20.23 -6.04
CA ASP A 187 12.23 -21.50 -6.54
C ASP A 187 11.42 -22.21 -5.44
N PHE A 188 10.11 -22.17 -5.56
CA PHE A 188 9.21 -22.77 -4.58
C PHE A 188 9.21 -24.30 -4.62
N GLU A 189 9.62 -24.90 -5.72
CA GLU A 189 9.70 -26.34 -5.89
C GLU A 189 10.96 -26.92 -5.23
N ASP A 190 12.03 -26.12 -5.17
CA ASP A 190 13.31 -26.49 -4.57
C ASP A 190 13.54 -25.82 -3.22
N ASN A 191 12.74 -26.17 -2.20
CA ASN A 191 12.87 -25.67 -0.82
C ASN A 191 12.92 -24.14 -0.68
N TRP A 192 12.28 -23.42 -1.59
CA TRP A 192 12.33 -21.96 -1.64
C TRP A 192 13.77 -21.44 -1.82
N SER A 193 14.52 -22.11 -2.68
CA SER A 193 15.91 -21.73 -2.93
C SER A 193 16.01 -20.45 -3.76
N VAL A 194 17.07 -19.69 -3.50
CA VAL A 194 17.40 -18.49 -4.29
C VAL A 194 17.97 -18.92 -5.64
N LYS A 195 17.41 -18.39 -6.70
CA LYS A 195 17.92 -18.56 -8.07
C LYS A 195 18.27 -17.21 -8.67
N GLN A 196 19.38 -17.16 -9.39
CA GLN A 196 19.80 -15.99 -10.14
C GLN A 196 20.20 -16.41 -11.54
N ASN A 197 19.57 -15.85 -12.55
CA ASN A 197 19.85 -16.08 -13.96
C ASN A 197 20.60 -14.88 -14.59
N GLU A 198 20.96 -15.00 -15.89
CA GLU A 198 21.61 -13.90 -16.63
C GLU A 198 20.74 -12.65 -16.69
N SER A 199 19.42 -12.78 -16.82
CA SER A 199 18.48 -11.66 -16.87
C SER A 199 18.49 -10.85 -15.57
N ASN A 200 18.54 -11.52 -14.42
CA ASN A 200 18.66 -10.86 -13.12
C ASN A 200 19.96 -10.06 -12.99
N GLN A 201 21.07 -10.60 -13.51
CA GLN A 201 22.36 -9.89 -13.54
C GLN A 201 22.33 -8.68 -14.50
N LEU A 202 21.63 -8.79 -15.63
CA LEU A 202 21.44 -7.67 -16.55
C LEU A 202 20.60 -6.56 -15.90
N PHE A 203 19.57 -6.93 -15.17
CA PHE A 203 18.76 -5.99 -14.40
C PHE A 203 19.58 -5.28 -13.32
N GLU A 204 20.39 -6.00 -12.57
CA GLU A 204 21.30 -5.43 -11.56
C GLU A 204 22.24 -4.38 -12.18
N ARG A 205 22.81 -4.67 -13.38
CA ARG A 205 23.66 -3.72 -14.12
C ARG A 205 22.87 -2.51 -14.63
N LEU A 206 21.62 -2.72 -15.06
CA LEU A 206 20.76 -1.60 -15.47
C LEU A 206 20.50 -0.65 -14.30
N MET A 207 20.19 -1.17 -13.12
CA MET A 207 19.93 -0.34 -11.94
C MET A 207 21.17 0.43 -11.48
N PHE A 208 22.36 -0.11 -11.73
CA PHE A 208 23.62 0.58 -11.47
C PHE A 208 23.73 1.91 -12.23
N THR A 209 23.24 2.01 -13.47
CA THR A 209 23.19 3.27 -14.23
C THR A 209 22.43 4.38 -13.49
N PHE A 210 21.44 4.00 -12.69
CA PHE A 210 20.63 4.91 -11.88
C PHE A 210 21.19 5.12 -10.46
N GLY A 211 22.43 4.69 -10.20
CA GLY A 211 23.08 4.79 -8.90
C GLY A 211 22.51 3.83 -7.85
N ILE A 212 21.86 2.74 -8.25
CA ILE A 212 21.26 1.76 -7.32
C ILE A 212 22.12 0.48 -7.32
N TYR A 213 22.65 0.14 -6.15
CA TYR A 213 23.54 -1.00 -5.93
C TYR A 213 22.86 -2.04 -5.06
N PHE A 214 22.38 -3.12 -5.66
CA PHE A 214 21.77 -4.20 -4.89
C PHE A 214 22.81 -4.92 -4.01
N LYS A 215 22.45 -5.14 -2.76
CA LYS A 215 23.28 -5.91 -1.83
C LYS A 215 23.25 -7.40 -2.20
N GLN A 216 24.40 -8.06 -2.02
CA GLN A 216 24.51 -9.52 -2.23
C GLN A 216 24.02 -10.30 -1.01
N THR A 217 22.89 -9.85 -0.44
CA THR A 217 22.30 -10.35 0.80
C THR A 217 20.79 -10.44 0.68
N LEU A 218 20.18 -11.26 1.53
CA LEU A 218 18.75 -11.29 1.77
C LEU A 218 18.44 -10.43 3.00
N THR A 219 17.39 -9.65 2.94
CA THR A 219 17.01 -8.72 4.01
C THR A 219 15.96 -9.36 4.90
N CYS A 220 16.25 -9.42 6.18
CA CYS A 220 15.38 -9.91 7.25
C CYS A 220 14.95 -8.78 8.16
N ASP A 221 13.79 -8.94 8.83
CA ASP A 221 13.29 -7.95 9.80
C ASP A 221 12.57 -8.65 10.96
N ILE A 222 12.73 -8.13 12.18
CA ILE A 222 11.93 -8.58 13.32
C ILE A 222 10.45 -8.26 13.13
N SER A 223 10.14 -7.17 12.44
CA SER A 223 8.77 -6.85 12.02
C SER A 223 8.40 -7.69 10.80
N ASN A 224 7.89 -8.90 11.02
CA ASN A 224 7.60 -9.86 9.96
C ASN A 224 6.21 -10.47 10.05
N LEU A 225 5.81 -11.12 8.96
CA LEU A 225 4.57 -11.89 8.88
C LEU A 225 4.76 -13.28 9.51
N ARG A 226 3.65 -13.86 9.93
CA ARG A 226 3.57 -15.25 10.38
C ARG A 226 3.07 -16.14 9.25
N ILE A 227 3.77 -17.23 9.01
CA ILE A 227 3.37 -18.24 8.04
C ILE A 227 2.75 -19.41 8.79
N THR A 228 1.69 -19.95 8.21
CA THR A 228 1.07 -21.18 8.68
C THR A 228 1.62 -22.34 7.88
N MET A 229 2.38 -23.21 8.54
CA MET A 229 2.90 -24.45 7.94
C MET A 229 2.14 -25.64 8.49
N THR A 230 1.66 -26.49 7.59
CA THR A 230 0.98 -27.74 7.98
C THR A 230 1.91 -28.91 7.68
N SER A 231 2.40 -29.56 8.72
CA SER A 231 3.16 -30.80 8.59
C SER A 231 2.24 -31.99 8.79
N ASN A 232 2.30 -32.97 7.87
CA ASN A 232 1.65 -34.27 8.03
C ASN A 232 2.65 -35.18 8.74
N SER A 233 2.56 -35.33 10.05
CA SER A 233 3.36 -36.32 10.76
C SER A 233 2.61 -37.65 10.82
N ASP A 234 3.23 -38.72 10.34
CA ASP A 234 2.78 -40.07 10.57
C ASP A 234 3.05 -40.45 12.04
N VAL A 235 2.08 -40.29 12.91
CA VAL A 235 2.15 -40.85 14.25
C VAL A 235 1.56 -42.26 14.22
N ASN A 236 2.44 -43.24 14.27
CA ASN A 236 2.13 -44.67 14.41
C ASN A 236 1.03 -45.22 13.48
N GLY A 237 1.28 -45.17 12.17
CA GLY A 237 0.68 -46.11 11.22
C GLY A 237 -0.81 -45.99 10.90
N ASN A 238 -1.62 -45.15 11.57
CA ASN A 238 -3.06 -45.19 11.37
C ASN A 238 -3.86 -43.88 11.49
N LYS A 239 -3.27 -42.72 11.72
CA LYS A 239 -3.97 -41.41 11.56
C LYS A 239 -2.95 -40.33 11.24
N LYS A 240 -3.02 -39.73 10.02
CA LYS A 240 -2.36 -38.48 9.69
C LYS A 240 -2.97 -37.37 10.56
N SER A 241 -2.27 -36.95 11.58
CA SER A 241 -2.64 -35.75 12.33
C SER A 241 -1.92 -34.59 11.66
N ALA A 242 -2.69 -33.70 11.03
CA ALA A 242 -2.15 -32.45 10.52
C ALA A 242 -1.79 -31.56 11.72
N HIS A 243 -0.52 -31.30 11.90
CA HIS A 243 -0.03 -30.32 12.89
C HIS A 243 0.19 -29.01 12.17
N THR A 244 -0.52 -27.97 12.60
CA THR A 244 -0.38 -26.62 12.06
C THR A 244 0.53 -25.80 12.98
N GLU A 245 1.61 -25.31 12.44
CA GLU A 245 2.58 -24.49 13.16
C GLU A 245 2.60 -23.07 12.60
N TYR A 246 2.64 -22.07 13.49
CA TYR A 246 2.74 -20.66 13.12
C TYR A 246 4.19 -20.22 13.29
N ILE A 247 4.83 -19.86 12.19
CA ILE A 247 6.27 -19.52 12.17
C ILE A 247 6.41 -18.05 11.82
N ASN A 248 7.13 -17.28 12.64
CA ASN A 248 7.59 -15.94 12.26
C ASN A 248 8.61 -16.08 11.13
N TYR A 249 8.39 -15.36 10.02
CA TYR A 249 9.25 -15.51 8.85
C TYR A 249 9.92 -14.18 8.49
N PRO A 250 11.17 -13.96 8.92
CA PRO A 250 11.86 -12.69 8.80
C PRO A 250 12.06 -12.17 7.38
N LEU A 251 12.07 -13.03 6.36
CA LEU A 251 12.13 -12.65 4.95
C LEU A 251 10.79 -12.14 4.38
N TRP A 252 9.70 -12.27 5.14
CA TRP A 252 8.42 -11.65 4.83
C TRP A 252 8.21 -10.46 5.77
N ILE A 253 8.71 -9.32 5.36
CA ILE A 253 8.78 -8.11 6.17
C ILE A 253 7.41 -7.43 6.21
N SER A 254 6.99 -6.99 7.40
CA SER A 254 5.80 -6.15 7.57
C SER A 254 6.25 -4.75 7.96
N LEU A 255 6.21 -3.81 7.02
CA LEU A 255 6.49 -2.40 7.29
C LEU A 255 5.30 -1.81 8.05
N ARG A 256 5.47 -1.59 9.35
CA ARG A 256 4.46 -0.88 10.15
C ARG A 256 4.37 0.57 9.72
N ALA A 257 3.18 1.15 9.96
CA ALA A 257 2.87 2.52 9.60
C ALA A 257 4.01 3.50 9.94
N GLN A 258 4.67 4.02 8.93
CA GLN A 258 5.39 5.27 9.00
C GLN A 258 4.37 6.39 8.75
N GLU A 259 4.62 7.62 9.21
CA GLU A 259 3.65 8.74 9.16
C GLU A 259 3.25 9.22 7.75
N ASN A 260 3.57 8.47 6.71
CA ASN A 260 3.35 8.83 5.31
C ASN A 260 2.50 7.79 4.57
N ALA A 261 2.06 8.11 3.35
CA ALA A 261 1.21 7.32 2.46
C ALA A 261 1.72 5.91 2.13
N LEU A 262 2.89 5.57 2.60
CA LEU A 262 3.64 4.36 2.25
C LEU A 262 3.62 3.31 3.38
N SER A 263 2.74 3.46 4.37
CA SER A 263 2.72 2.64 5.57
C SER A 263 1.92 1.34 5.42
N GLY A 264 2.38 0.32 6.11
CA GLY A 264 1.65 -0.94 6.25
C GLY A 264 1.86 -1.96 5.12
N LEU A 265 2.92 -1.79 4.33
CA LEU A 265 3.29 -2.71 3.26
C LEU A 265 3.88 -4.01 3.80
N SER A 266 3.65 -5.09 3.07
CA SER A 266 4.38 -6.33 3.24
C SER A 266 5.33 -6.54 2.05
N LEU A 267 6.53 -6.97 2.36
CA LEU A 267 7.57 -7.29 1.41
C LEU A 267 7.92 -8.78 1.51
N PHE A 268 8.12 -9.41 0.36
CA PHE A 268 8.37 -10.84 0.26
C PHE A 268 9.75 -11.06 -0.37
N TRP A 269 10.71 -11.49 0.43
CA TRP A 269 12.11 -11.64 0.03
C TRP A 269 12.69 -10.38 -0.64
N PRO A 270 12.57 -9.19 -0.01
CA PRO A 270 13.07 -7.97 -0.63
C PRO A 270 14.59 -7.97 -0.70
N CYS A 271 15.11 -7.30 -1.73
CA CYS A 271 16.54 -7.03 -1.85
C CYS A 271 16.86 -5.60 -1.42
N ALA A 272 17.67 -5.44 -0.39
CA ALA A 272 18.19 -4.13 -0.03
C ALA A 272 19.21 -3.64 -1.05
N PHE A 273 19.37 -2.33 -1.14
CA PHE A 273 20.34 -1.66 -1.98
C PHE A 273 20.93 -0.42 -1.32
N ASP A 274 22.07 0.01 -1.81
CA ASP A 274 22.68 1.29 -1.49
C ASP A 274 22.49 2.25 -2.67
N ILE A 275 22.54 3.55 -2.41
CA ILE A 275 22.44 4.60 -3.44
C ILE A 275 23.78 5.31 -3.55
N ASP A 276 24.27 5.44 -4.77
CA ASP A 276 25.43 6.26 -5.13
C ASP A 276 25.00 7.33 -6.12
N ASN A 277 24.82 8.54 -5.60
CA ASN A 277 24.43 9.67 -6.43
C ASN A 277 25.56 10.19 -7.33
N GLU A 278 26.82 9.91 -7.05
CA GLU A 278 27.93 10.29 -7.96
C GLU A 278 27.80 9.58 -9.30
N VAL A 279 27.34 8.32 -9.28
CA VAL A 279 27.08 7.55 -10.51
C VAL A 279 25.81 8.07 -11.21
N ALA A 280 24.73 8.32 -10.46
CA ALA A 280 23.49 8.85 -11.03
C ALA A 280 23.68 10.22 -11.69
N GLU A 281 24.52 11.08 -11.11
CA GLU A 281 24.84 12.41 -11.63
C GLU A 281 25.54 12.40 -13.01
N ILE A 282 26.19 11.30 -13.40
CA ILE A 282 26.77 11.14 -14.73
C ILE A 282 25.69 11.29 -15.81
N GLU A 283 24.50 10.74 -15.55
CA GLU A 283 23.33 10.85 -16.44
C GLU A 283 22.40 12.02 -16.04
N ARG A 284 22.85 12.92 -15.17
CA ARG A 284 22.07 14.05 -14.61
C ARG A 284 20.80 13.58 -13.88
N LEU A 285 20.95 12.55 -13.11
CA LEU A 285 19.90 11.95 -12.31
C LEU A 285 20.20 12.13 -10.82
N LYS A 286 19.14 12.11 -10.02
CA LYS A 286 19.21 12.06 -8.56
C LYS A 286 18.34 10.95 -8.05
N THR A 287 18.92 10.00 -7.33
CA THR A 287 18.19 8.90 -6.73
C THR A 287 18.00 9.12 -5.23
N THR A 288 16.80 8.88 -4.74
CA THR A 288 16.43 9.06 -3.33
C THR A 288 15.67 7.84 -2.83
N THR A 289 15.90 7.46 -1.57
CA THR A 289 15.17 6.35 -0.95
C THR A 289 13.76 6.79 -0.56
N LEU A 290 12.77 6.00 -0.91
CA LEU A 290 11.36 6.19 -0.54
C LEU A 290 10.96 5.34 0.67
N LEU A 291 11.47 4.10 0.77
CA LEU A 291 11.14 3.19 1.86
C LEU A 291 12.38 2.55 2.44
N PHE A 292 12.32 2.42 3.76
CA PHE A 292 13.31 1.68 4.55
C PHE A 292 12.63 0.54 5.32
N THR A 293 13.40 -0.50 5.61
CA THR A 293 13.04 -1.52 6.60
C THR A 293 13.00 -0.92 8.01
N SER A 294 12.62 -1.72 9.02
CA SER A 294 12.71 -1.25 10.41
C SER A 294 14.18 -1.11 10.85
N ASN A 295 14.40 -0.44 11.98
CA ASN A 295 15.73 -0.33 12.60
C ASN A 295 16.20 -1.64 13.25
N ARG A 296 15.40 -2.70 13.19
CA ARG A 296 15.74 -4.04 13.66
C ARG A 296 15.76 -5.06 12.53
N SER A 297 16.22 -4.62 11.38
CA SER A 297 16.49 -5.48 10.22
C SER A 297 17.94 -5.90 10.21
N TRP A 298 18.21 -7.04 9.63
CA TRP A 298 19.55 -7.57 9.44
C TRP A 298 19.67 -8.23 8.08
N GLN A 299 20.87 -8.59 7.70
CA GLN A 299 21.13 -9.22 6.42
C GLN A 299 21.79 -10.58 6.59
N ILE A 300 21.39 -11.52 5.75
CA ILE A 300 22.04 -12.83 5.62
C ILE A 300 22.63 -12.96 4.23
N PRO A 301 23.79 -13.67 4.06
CA PRO A 301 24.41 -13.83 2.76
C PRO A 301 23.45 -14.44 1.73
N ARG A 302 23.41 -13.86 0.53
CA ARG A 302 22.68 -14.39 -0.62
C ARG A 302 23.64 -15.18 -1.51
N THR A 303 23.54 -16.48 -1.47
CA THR A 303 24.29 -17.38 -2.36
C THR A 303 23.31 -18.11 -3.25
N GLU A 304 23.75 -18.51 -4.43
CA GLU A 304 22.97 -19.36 -5.32
C GLU A 304 22.56 -20.65 -4.60
N ASN A 305 21.31 -21.07 -4.79
CA ASN A 305 20.68 -22.20 -4.10
C ASN A 305 20.60 -22.07 -2.55
N PHE A 306 20.74 -20.86 -2.02
CA PHE A 306 20.49 -20.63 -0.60
C PHE A 306 19.02 -20.95 -0.26
N ILE A 307 18.83 -21.80 0.75
CA ILE A 307 17.48 -22.25 1.15
C ILE A 307 16.83 -21.19 2.01
N THR A 308 15.71 -20.63 1.54
CA THR A 308 14.92 -19.65 2.28
C THR A 308 13.69 -20.25 2.96
N ASN A 309 13.58 -21.57 3.03
CA ASN A 309 12.48 -22.22 3.74
C ASN A 309 12.32 -21.63 5.16
N PRO A 310 11.10 -21.39 5.65
CA PRO A 310 10.85 -20.78 6.96
C PRO A 310 11.55 -21.42 8.16
N PHE A 311 11.87 -22.70 8.07
CA PHE A 311 12.61 -23.42 9.13
C PHE A 311 14.12 -23.20 9.07
N ALA A 312 14.66 -22.83 7.92
CA ALA A 312 16.11 -22.68 7.71
C ALA A 312 16.62 -21.26 8.01
N VAL A 313 15.73 -20.25 7.95
CA VAL A 313 16.12 -18.83 8.10
C VAL A 313 16.28 -18.45 9.57
N PRO A 314 17.41 -17.79 9.96
CA PRO A 314 17.61 -17.27 11.30
C PRO A 314 16.46 -16.33 11.73
N LYS A 315 16.02 -16.42 12.97
CA LYS A 315 14.87 -15.63 13.48
C LYS A 315 15.29 -14.28 14.07
N SER A 316 16.58 -14.04 14.23
CA SER A 316 17.18 -12.79 14.70
C SER A 316 18.58 -12.66 14.12
N ALA A 317 19.17 -11.48 14.20
CA ALA A 317 20.60 -11.26 13.99
C ALA A 317 21.43 -12.02 15.03
N GLU A 318 22.71 -12.25 14.75
CA GLU A 318 23.64 -12.90 15.67
C GLU A 318 24.06 -11.94 16.81
N SER A 319 24.14 -10.63 16.50
CA SER A 319 24.48 -9.59 17.48
C SER A 319 23.58 -8.35 17.32
N GLU A 320 23.47 -7.52 18.38
CA GLU A 320 22.72 -6.26 18.33
C GLU A 320 23.36 -5.22 17.35
N GLU A 321 24.63 -5.34 17.03
CA GLU A 321 25.36 -4.45 16.13
C GLU A 321 25.01 -4.67 14.65
N GLU A 322 24.46 -5.82 14.29
CA GLU A 322 24.04 -6.18 12.94
C GLU A 322 22.69 -5.55 12.54
N TYR A 323 21.91 -5.11 13.53
CA TYR A 323 20.64 -4.47 13.26
C TYR A 323 20.84 -3.07 12.65
N SER A 324 20.17 -2.85 11.52
CA SER A 324 20.21 -1.58 10.79
C SER A 324 18.93 -1.37 9.98
N THR A 325 18.80 -0.21 9.37
CA THR A 325 17.76 0.07 8.38
C THR A 325 18.34 -0.08 6.97
N PHE A 326 17.55 -0.63 6.04
CA PHE A 326 17.97 -0.86 4.66
C PHE A 326 16.97 -0.27 3.69
N ALA A 327 17.46 0.36 2.61
CA ALA A 327 16.64 0.87 1.54
C ALA A 327 16.05 -0.30 0.73
N VAL A 328 14.73 -0.24 0.45
CA VAL A 328 13.98 -1.26 -0.30
C VAL A 328 13.09 -0.66 -1.39
N CYS A 329 12.95 0.67 -1.43
CA CYS A 329 12.30 1.39 -2.51
C CYS A 329 13.01 2.72 -2.74
N ALA A 330 13.21 3.09 -4.01
CA ALA A 330 13.85 4.34 -4.41
C ALA A 330 13.11 4.98 -5.58
N SER A 331 13.26 6.29 -5.69
CA SER A 331 12.87 7.05 -6.88
C SER A 331 14.07 7.75 -7.49
N THR A 332 14.11 7.78 -8.82
CA THR A 332 15.12 8.52 -9.59
C THR A 332 14.44 9.63 -10.37
N THR A 333 14.93 10.84 -10.20
CA THR A 333 14.40 12.05 -10.83
C THR A 333 15.50 12.70 -11.68
N LYS A 334 15.15 13.27 -12.81
CA LYS A 334 16.10 14.03 -13.62
C LYS A 334 16.43 15.38 -12.98
N GLU A 335 17.63 15.86 -13.23
CA GLU A 335 18.00 17.21 -12.87
C GLU A 335 17.03 18.23 -13.48
N ASN A 336 16.51 19.14 -12.67
CA ASN A 336 15.50 20.17 -13.04
C ASN A 336 14.07 19.63 -13.31
N GLU A 337 13.79 18.36 -13.14
CA GLU A 337 12.44 17.82 -13.11
C GLU A 337 11.97 17.64 -11.65
N LYS A 338 10.65 17.77 -11.44
CA LYS A 338 10.05 17.55 -10.10
C LYS A 338 9.65 16.10 -9.93
N ASP A 339 9.12 15.51 -10.99
CA ASP A 339 8.50 14.20 -10.96
C ASP A 339 9.54 13.11 -11.27
N PRO A 340 9.48 11.96 -10.60
CA PRO A 340 10.41 10.87 -10.86
C PRO A 340 10.17 10.25 -12.24
N SER A 341 11.25 9.81 -12.88
CA SER A 341 11.21 9.00 -14.10
C SER A 341 11.24 7.49 -13.81
N LEU A 342 11.81 7.11 -12.66
CA LEU A 342 11.89 5.72 -12.22
C LEU A 342 11.50 5.62 -10.75
N ILE A 343 10.66 4.63 -10.44
CA ILE A 343 10.46 4.12 -9.07
C ILE A 343 10.84 2.66 -9.08
N LEU A 344 11.83 2.29 -8.27
CA LEU A 344 12.21 0.91 -8.00
C LEU A 344 11.63 0.46 -6.67
N PHE A 345 10.84 -0.59 -6.70
CA PHE A 345 10.39 -1.35 -5.55
C PHE A 345 11.08 -2.72 -5.56
N ALA A 346 11.97 -2.98 -4.61
CA ALA A 346 12.88 -4.12 -4.65
C ALA A 346 12.23 -5.45 -4.21
N ASP A 347 11.02 -5.70 -4.69
CA ASP A 347 10.23 -6.91 -4.45
C ASP A 347 9.23 -7.13 -5.59
N GLN A 348 9.37 -8.23 -6.33
CA GLN A 348 8.44 -8.60 -7.41
C GLN A 348 7.20 -9.34 -6.89
N TYR A 349 7.23 -9.87 -5.67
CA TYR A 349 6.20 -10.75 -5.14
C TYR A 349 5.06 -10.02 -4.44
N ALA A 350 5.31 -8.79 -3.95
CA ALA A 350 4.36 -8.02 -3.15
C ALA A 350 3.02 -7.74 -3.85
N PHE A 351 3.00 -7.77 -5.18
CA PHE A 351 1.81 -7.52 -6.01
C PHE A 351 1.23 -8.79 -6.65
N SER A 352 1.82 -9.96 -6.37
CA SER A 352 1.35 -11.23 -6.95
C SER A 352 0.08 -11.74 -6.28
N ASP A 353 -0.82 -12.32 -7.08
CA ASP A 353 -2.14 -12.80 -6.65
C ASP A 353 -2.05 -13.75 -5.45
N SER A 354 -1.07 -14.65 -5.42
CA SER A 354 -0.92 -15.63 -4.35
C SER A 354 -0.41 -15.04 -3.04
N LEU A 355 0.40 -13.98 -3.08
CA LEU A 355 1.01 -13.40 -1.87
C LEU A 355 0.20 -12.22 -1.32
N LEU A 356 -0.60 -11.55 -2.15
CA LEU A 356 -1.56 -10.55 -1.67
C LEU A 356 -2.51 -11.12 -0.61
N SER A 357 -2.88 -12.39 -0.70
CA SER A 357 -3.75 -13.06 0.28
C SER A 357 -3.13 -13.17 1.68
N TYR A 358 -1.80 -13.20 1.79
CA TYR A 358 -1.10 -13.25 3.08
C TYR A 358 -1.00 -11.89 3.77
N ASN A 359 -1.24 -10.80 3.05
CA ASN A 359 -1.29 -9.46 3.62
C ASN A 359 -2.55 -9.22 4.45
N SER A 360 -3.60 -10.02 4.25
CA SER A 360 -4.86 -9.82 4.95
C SER A 360 -4.92 -10.66 6.23
N ASN A 361 -5.24 -10.00 7.35
CA ASN A 361 -5.61 -10.69 8.58
C ASN A 361 -7.04 -11.28 8.52
N SER A 362 -7.73 -11.15 7.39
CA SER A 362 -9.10 -11.59 7.16
C SER A 362 -9.18 -12.44 5.91
N ILE A 363 -9.85 -13.59 6.01
CA ILE A 363 -10.11 -14.50 4.88
C ILE A 363 -10.94 -13.83 3.76
N PHE A 364 -11.55 -12.67 4.05
CA PHE A 364 -12.47 -11.96 3.15
C PHE A 364 -11.95 -10.61 2.66
N ASP A 365 -10.77 -10.15 3.12
CA ASP A 365 -10.28 -8.82 2.84
C ASP A 365 -8.85 -8.93 2.32
N VAL A 366 -8.68 -8.78 1.01
CA VAL A 366 -7.34 -8.60 0.42
C VAL A 366 -6.82 -7.26 0.92
N ASP A 367 -5.70 -7.28 1.62
CA ASP A 367 -5.07 -6.04 2.06
C ASP A 367 -4.63 -5.23 0.83
N SER A 368 -5.39 -4.21 0.51
CA SER A 368 -5.15 -3.35 -0.65
C SER A 368 -3.91 -2.45 -0.51
N ARG A 369 -3.22 -2.45 0.63
CA ARG A 369 -2.11 -1.50 0.91
C ARG A 369 -0.97 -1.59 -0.08
N SER A 370 -0.57 -2.80 -0.50
CA SER A 370 0.45 -2.96 -1.55
C SER A 370 -0.05 -2.42 -2.88
N LEU A 371 -1.30 -2.71 -3.25
CA LEU A 371 -1.93 -2.21 -4.47
C LEU A 371 -2.15 -0.69 -4.42
N ASP A 372 -2.51 -0.14 -3.27
CA ASP A 372 -2.55 1.30 -3.04
C ASP A 372 -1.19 1.95 -3.23
N PHE A 373 -0.11 1.30 -2.78
CA PHE A 373 1.24 1.78 -2.99
C PHE A 373 1.61 1.81 -4.47
N LEU A 374 1.26 0.78 -5.22
CA LEU A 374 1.45 0.74 -6.68
C LEU A 374 0.76 1.92 -7.36
N CYS A 375 -0.53 2.17 -7.05
CA CYS A 375 -1.27 3.32 -7.56
C CYS A 375 -0.64 4.66 -7.17
N ASN A 376 -0.18 4.78 -5.92
CA ASN A 376 0.51 5.99 -5.46
C ASN A 376 1.81 6.22 -6.23
N GLY A 377 2.54 5.15 -6.56
CA GLY A 377 3.72 5.22 -7.41
C GLY A 377 3.41 5.78 -8.81
N ILE A 378 2.29 5.36 -9.41
CA ILE A 378 1.85 5.89 -10.71
C ILE A 378 1.47 7.38 -10.59
N PHE A 379 0.75 7.78 -9.53
CA PHE A 379 0.43 9.20 -9.29
C PHE A 379 1.70 10.04 -9.12
N MET A 380 2.70 9.54 -8.39
CA MET A 380 4.00 10.22 -8.26
C MET A 380 4.71 10.36 -9.61
N LEU A 381 4.73 9.31 -10.43
CA LEU A 381 5.31 9.35 -11.78
C LEU A 381 4.60 10.37 -12.66
N ASN A 382 3.29 10.53 -12.52
CA ASN A 382 2.48 11.47 -13.30
C ASN A 382 2.50 12.91 -12.77
N GLY A 383 3.17 13.17 -11.63
CA GLY A 383 3.17 14.50 -10.99
C GLY A 383 1.84 14.87 -10.36
N GLU A 384 1.01 13.89 -9.98
CA GLU A 384 -0.29 14.09 -9.35
C GLU A 384 -0.18 14.17 -7.82
N ASP A 385 0.79 14.95 -7.32
CA ASP A 385 1.05 15.13 -5.88
C ASP A 385 -0.16 15.62 -5.09
N GLU A 386 -1.03 16.41 -5.72
CA GLU A 386 -2.25 16.93 -5.08
C GLU A 386 -3.20 15.77 -4.74
N LEU A 387 -3.43 14.84 -5.67
CA LEU A 387 -4.24 13.66 -5.42
C LEU A 387 -3.62 12.76 -4.37
N LEU A 388 -2.30 12.59 -4.41
CA LEU A 388 -1.57 11.82 -3.41
C LEU A 388 -1.72 12.44 -2.01
N SER A 389 -1.64 13.78 -1.91
CA SER A 389 -1.83 14.49 -0.66
C SER A 389 -3.24 14.30 -0.05
N LEU A 390 -4.27 14.25 -0.89
CA LEU A 390 -5.64 13.97 -0.45
C LEU A 390 -5.79 12.56 0.12
N LYS A 391 -5.13 11.59 -0.49
CA LYS A 391 -5.15 10.19 -0.02
C LYS A 391 -4.46 10.02 1.33
N THR A 392 -3.48 10.86 1.64
CA THR A 392 -2.71 10.82 2.90
C THR A 392 -3.32 11.66 4.02
N LYS A 393 -4.30 12.50 3.72
CA LYS A 393 -5.02 13.23 4.77
C LYS A 393 -5.65 12.25 5.74
N THR A 394 -5.06 12.11 6.92
CA THR A 394 -5.71 11.44 8.03
C THR A 394 -6.86 12.30 8.50
N THR A 395 -8.08 11.95 8.15
CA THR A 395 -9.24 12.48 8.85
C THR A 395 -9.15 12.02 10.30
N PHE A 396 -8.82 12.94 11.19
CA PHE A 396 -8.91 12.66 12.62
C PHE A 396 -10.32 12.18 12.90
N ASN A 397 -10.43 10.96 13.39
CA ASN A 397 -11.72 10.38 13.76
C ASN A 397 -12.21 11.17 14.99
N THR A 398 -12.99 12.22 14.76
CA THR A 398 -13.59 13.05 15.80
C THR A 398 -14.76 12.34 16.52
N THR A 399 -15.06 11.11 16.13
CA THR A 399 -16.05 10.28 16.85
C THR A 399 -15.56 10.04 18.27
N LEU A 400 -16.27 10.63 19.21
CA LEU A 400 -16.12 10.31 20.62
C LEU A 400 -16.30 8.80 20.80
N TYR A 401 -15.23 8.10 21.21
CA TYR A 401 -15.30 6.68 21.48
C TYR A 401 -16.39 6.45 22.54
N LYS A 402 -17.39 5.66 22.17
CA LYS A 402 -18.43 5.27 23.11
C LYS A 402 -17.79 4.46 24.24
N ILE A 403 -17.75 5.04 25.43
CA ILE A 403 -17.21 4.35 26.60
C ILE A 403 -18.11 3.14 26.88
N SER A 404 -17.51 1.95 27.05
CA SER A 404 -18.28 0.76 27.41
C SER A 404 -19.07 0.99 28.70
N ASN A 405 -20.25 0.41 28.80
CA ASN A 405 -21.13 0.58 29.98
C ASN A 405 -20.43 0.23 31.31
N GLU A 406 -19.49 -0.69 31.31
CA GLU A 406 -18.68 -1.05 32.47
C GLU A 406 -17.73 0.08 32.92
N ASN A 407 -17.28 0.91 32.01
CA ASN A 407 -16.32 1.99 32.25
C ASN A 407 -16.94 3.36 32.42
N ILE A 408 -18.26 3.52 32.18
CA ILE A 408 -18.95 4.83 32.27
C ILE A 408 -18.77 5.44 33.67
N ARG A 409 -18.93 4.65 34.73
CA ARG A 409 -18.79 5.12 36.12
C ARG A 409 -17.38 5.63 36.42
N ASN A 410 -16.35 4.87 35.95
CA ASN A 410 -14.95 5.24 36.13
C ASN A 410 -14.59 6.49 35.32
N ALA A 411 -15.10 6.60 34.10
CA ALA A 411 -14.92 7.77 33.26
C ALA A 411 -15.57 9.01 33.86
N ALA A 412 -16.80 8.89 34.36
CA ALA A 412 -17.54 9.99 35.05
C ALA A 412 -16.76 10.46 36.28
N ILE A 413 -16.25 9.55 37.12
CA ILE A 413 -15.45 9.89 38.30
C ILE A 413 -14.17 10.60 37.90
N LYS A 414 -13.43 10.10 36.87
CA LYS A 414 -12.22 10.75 36.37
C LYS A 414 -12.48 12.13 35.85
N THR A 415 -13.55 12.32 35.07
CA THR A 415 -13.96 13.62 34.53
C THR A 415 -14.32 14.58 35.66
N LEU A 416 -15.13 14.16 36.66
CA LEU A 416 -15.49 14.97 37.81
C LEU A 416 -14.25 15.39 38.62
N PHE A 417 -13.31 14.46 38.80
CA PHE A 417 -12.06 14.75 39.51
C PHE A 417 -11.21 15.79 38.78
N THR A 418 -11.01 15.63 37.46
CA THR A 418 -10.18 16.52 36.66
C THR A 418 -10.80 17.89 36.45
N THR A 419 -12.12 17.98 36.32
CA THR A 419 -12.81 19.25 36.02
C THR A 419 -13.24 20.04 37.27
N CYS A 420 -13.55 19.35 38.37
CA CYS A 420 -14.05 20.00 39.58
C CYS A 420 -13.02 19.98 40.73
N VAL A 421 -12.47 18.81 41.04
CA VAL A 421 -11.64 18.66 42.25
C VAL A 421 -10.25 19.23 42.05
N LEU A 422 -9.60 18.89 40.92
CA LEU A 422 -8.24 19.32 40.64
C LEU A 422 -8.04 20.82 40.54
N PRO A 423 -8.93 21.61 39.87
CA PRO A 423 -8.82 23.07 39.87
C PRO A 423 -9.00 23.72 41.24
N ILE A 424 -9.91 23.18 42.07
CA ILE A 424 -10.09 23.67 43.46
C ILE A 424 -8.79 23.44 44.25
N PHE A 425 -8.20 22.27 44.17
CA PHE A 425 -6.95 21.94 44.86
C PHE A 425 -5.80 22.85 44.41
N ILE A 426 -5.67 23.10 43.10
CA ILE A 426 -4.65 24.01 42.56
C ILE A 426 -4.85 25.42 43.11
N ASN A 427 -6.08 25.95 43.11
CA ASN A 427 -6.36 27.28 43.63
C ASN A 427 -6.12 27.40 45.13
N LEU A 428 -6.46 26.37 45.92
CA LEU A 428 -6.17 26.34 47.34
C LEU A 428 -4.67 26.30 47.64
N THR A 429 -3.90 25.54 46.89
CA THR A 429 -2.46 25.48 47.06
C THR A 429 -1.77 26.79 46.68
N ILE A 430 -2.22 27.44 45.60
CA ILE A 430 -1.74 28.77 45.20
C ILE A 430 -2.08 29.79 46.30
N GLY A 431 -3.35 29.81 46.77
CA GLY A 431 -3.80 30.69 47.84
C GLY A 431 -3.04 30.50 49.13
N PHE A 432 -2.74 29.25 49.50
CA PHE A 432 -1.96 28.91 50.69
C PHE A 432 -0.50 29.40 50.57
N VAL A 433 0.12 29.22 49.41
CA VAL A 433 1.49 29.71 49.14
C VAL A 433 1.55 31.25 49.24
N PHE A 434 0.53 31.97 48.69
CA PHE A 434 0.41 33.40 48.81
C PHE A 434 0.19 33.84 50.25
N PHE A 435 -0.64 33.12 51.02
CA PHE A 435 -0.86 33.40 52.43
C PHE A 435 0.43 33.25 53.27
N LEU A 436 1.19 32.19 53.04
CA LEU A 436 2.47 31.97 53.73
C LEU A 436 3.52 33.05 53.35
N LYS A 437 3.55 33.45 52.08
CA LYS A 437 4.43 34.53 51.63
C LYS A 437 4.09 35.86 52.27
N ARG A 438 2.80 36.23 52.37
CA ARG A 438 2.34 37.41 53.01
C ARG A 438 2.62 37.43 54.53
N ARG A 439 2.52 36.30 55.20
CA ARG A 439 2.82 36.16 56.64
C ARG A 439 4.35 36.31 56.92
N ARG A 440 5.20 36.01 55.96
CA ARG A 440 6.67 36.22 56.04
C ARG A 440 7.05 37.70 55.87
N PHE A 441 6.28 38.47 55.13
CA PHE A 441 6.51 39.90 54.91
C PHE A 441 5.96 40.82 56.03
N ASN A 442 5.06 40.29 56.87
CA ASN A 442 4.48 41.01 58.01
C ASN A 442 5.17 40.69 59.35
N LYS A 443 6.29 40.02 59.32
CA LYS A 443 7.26 39.92 60.39
C LYS A 443 8.53 40.68 60.00
#